data_ec4e9b8915d3d085b0f3a130396a3a0f
#
_entry.id   ec4e9b8915d3d085b0f3a130396a3a0f
#
_cell.length_a   1.000
_cell.length_b   1.000
_cell.length_c   1.000
_cell.angle_alpha   90.00
_cell.angle_beta   90.00
_cell.angle_gamma   90.00
#
_symmetry.space_group_name_H-M   'P 1'
#
loop_
_entity.id
_entity.type
_entity.pdbx_description
1 polymer ?
#
loop_
_entity_poly.entity_id
_entity_poly.type
_entity_poly.pdbx_seq_one_letter_code
_entity_poly.pdbx_strand_id
1 'polypeptide(L)'
;MLMYDVIVIGFGKAGKTLAAKLSSQGKKVALIEKSKSMYGGTCINIACIPTKTLIVAAEKGLDFEQAMNEKNAVTTRLNGKNYATIAGTGVDIIDATARFVSNKVIEIQAGDEKEELTAETIIINTGAVPT
;
A
#
# COMPACT_ATOMS: atom_id res chain seq x y z
N MET A 1 -22.32 4.57 -7.96
CA MET A 1 -21.50 3.65 -7.13
C MET A 1 -20.66 2.77 -8.03
N LEU A 2 -19.36 2.73 -7.79
CA LEU A 2 -18.45 1.86 -8.54
C LEU A 2 -18.49 0.44 -7.96
N MET A 3 -18.52 -0.56 -8.85
CA MET A 3 -18.62 -1.97 -8.47
C MET A 3 -17.32 -2.70 -8.78
N TYR A 4 -16.82 -3.44 -7.79
CA TYR A 4 -15.65 -4.30 -7.90
C TYR A 4 -16.00 -5.72 -7.47
N ASP A 5 -15.17 -6.68 -7.83
CA ASP A 5 -15.24 -8.02 -7.26
C ASP A 5 -14.62 -8.06 -5.86
N VAL A 6 -13.52 -7.33 -5.70
CA VAL A 6 -12.77 -7.27 -4.44
C VAL A 6 -12.28 -5.83 -4.20
N ILE A 7 -12.43 -5.37 -2.95
CA ILE A 7 -11.81 -4.14 -2.47
C ILE A 7 -10.80 -4.50 -1.38
N VAL A 8 -9.57 -4.02 -1.52
CA VAL A 8 -8.50 -4.17 -0.51
C VAL A 8 -8.22 -2.81 0.11
N ILE A 9 -8.34 -2.70 1.42
CA ILE A 9 -8.08 -1.46 2.15
C ILE A 9 -6.70 -1.57 2.81
N GLY A 10 -5.73 -0.86 2.25
CA GLY A 10 -4.34 -0.86 2.70
C GLY A 10 -3.37 -1.54 1.73
N PHE A 11 -2.22 -0.92 1.48
CA PHE A 11 -1.22 -1.33 0.49
C PHE A 11 -0.09 -2.16 1.10
N GLY A 12 -0.34 -2.84 2.21
CA GLY A 12 0.64 -3.72 2.85
C GLY A 12 0.86 -5.02 2.07
N LYS A 13 1.87 -5.78 2.47
CA LYS A 13 2.36 -6.95 1.72
C LYS A 13 1.28 -7.99 1.43
N ALA A 14 0.47 -8.33 2.40
CA ALA A 14 -0.57 -9.35 2.22
C ALA A 14 -1.63 -8.89 1.23
N GLY A 15 -2.18 -7.68 1.45
CA GLY A 15 -3.26 -7.14 0.60
C GLY A 15 -2.81 -6.87 -0.83
N LYS A 16 -1.64 -6.25 -1.03
CA LYS A 16 -1.13 -5.99 -2.39
C LYS A 16 -0.88 -7.28 -3.17
N THR A 17 -0.33 -8.29 -2.51
CA THR A 17 -0.03 -9.58 -3.14
C THR A 17 -1.31 -10.28 -3.55
N LEU A 18 -2.31 -10.29 -2.68
CA LEU A 18 -3.62 -10.88 -2.97
C LEU A 18 -4.34 -10.09 -4.06
N ALA A 19 -4.31 -8.77 -4.01
CA ALA A 19 -4.91 -7.91 -5.04
C ALA A 19 -4.33 -8.22 -6.43
N ALA A 20 -3.01 -8.29 -6.55
CA ALA A 20 -2.33 -8.63 -7.79
C ALA A 20 -2.73 -10.01 -8.30
N LYS A 21 -2.78 -11.01 -7.42
CA LYS A 21 -3.16 -12.38 -7.75
C LYS A 21 -4.60 -12.46 -8.27
N LEU A 22 -5.53 -11.83 -7.58
CA LEU A 22 -6.94 -11.83 -7.97
C LEU A 22 -7.17 -11.08 -9.28
N SER A 23 -6.49 -9.96 -9.48
CA SER A 23 -6.53 -9.22 -10.75
C SER A 23 -6.00 -10.06 -11.90
N SER A 24 -4.91 -10.80 -11.69
CA SER A 24 -4.36 -11.72 -12.71
C SER A 24 -5.32 -12.85 -13.08
N GLN A 25 -6.26 -13.16 -12.21
CA GLN A 25 -7.32 -14.17 -12.45
C GLN A 25 -8.59 -13.57 -13.06
N GLY A 26 -8.56 -12.32 -13.50
CA GLY A 26 -9.67 -11.65 -14.15
C GLY A 26 -10.66 -10.96 -13.22
N LYS A 27 -10.38 -10.88 -11.92
CA LYS A 27 -11.19 -10.13 -10.97
C LYS A 27 -10.97 -8.64 -11.12
N LYS A 28 -12.03 -7.85 -10.96
CA LYS A 28 -11.94 -6.40 -10.88
C LYS A 28 -11.64 -6.00 -9.44
N VAL A 29 -10.42 -5.50 -9.19
CA VAL A 29 -9.91 -5.25 -7.85
C VAL A 29 -9.57 -3.78 -7.68
N ALA A 30 -10.06 -3.17 -6.58
CA ALA A 30 -9.61 -1.87 -6.10
C ALA A 30 -8.71 -2.05 -4.88
N LEU A 31 -7.64 -1.27 -4.83
CA LEU A 31 -6.75 -1.21 -3.67
C LEU A 31 -6.66 0.25 -3.22
N ILE A 32 -7.08 0.51 -1.98
CA ILE A 32 -7.19 1.86 -1.43
C ILE A 32 -6.06 2.09 -0.43
N GLU A 33 -5.29 3.16 -0.60
CA GLU A 33 -4.24 3.56 0.33
C GLU A 33 -4.36 5.06 0.64
N LYS A 34 -4.39 5.39 1.92
CA LYS A 34 -4.53 6.78 2.37
C LYS A 34 -3.24 7.60 2.30
N SER A 35 -2.09 6.95 2.19
CA SER A 35 -0.79 7.61 2.22
C SER A 35 0.14 7.08 1.14
N LYS A 36 0.54 7.96 0.23
CA LYS A 36 1.49 7.63 -0.84
C LYS A 36 2.86 7.19 -0.30
N SER A 37 3.23 7.64 0.90
CA SER A 37 4.47 7.22 1.55
C SER A 37 4.43 5.79 2.07
N MET A 38 3.26 5.14 2.05
CA MET A 38 3.05 3.79 2.56
C MET A 38 2.80 2.73 1.48
N TYR A 39 3.00 3.05 0.21
CA TYR A 39 2.92 2.04 -0.83
C TYR A 39 3.89 0.89 -0.58
N GLY A 40 3.38 -0.32 -0.52
CA GLY A 40 4.13 -1.51 -0.15
C GLY A 40 4.10 -1.87 1.32
N GLY A 41 3.56 -0.99 2.18
CA GLY A 41 3.33 -1.23 3.60
C GLY A 41 4.51 -0.93 4.50
N THR A 42 4.36 -1.33 5.75
CA THR A 42 5.29 -1.01 6.85
C THR A 42 6.68 -1.62 6.65
N CYS A 43 6.75 -2.85 6.15
CA CYS A 43 8.03 -3.54 5.96
C CYS A 43 8.98 -2.74 5.05
N ILE A 44 8.47 -2.20 3.96
CA ILE A 44 9.25 -1.47 2.97
C ILE A 44 9.54 -0.04 3.43
N ASN A 45 8.57 0.62 4.05
CA ASN A 45 8.64 2.06 4.27
C ASN A 45 9.12 2.44 5.68
N ILE A 46 8.92 1.60 6.69
CA ILE A 46 9.16 1.96 8.09
C ILE A 46 10.07 0.97 8.82
N ALA A 47 9.89 -0.33 8.62
CA ALA A 47 10.46 -1.35 9.49
C ALA A 47 11.57 -2.19 8.84
N CYS A 48 11.24 -3.28 8.17
CA CYS A 48 12.21 -4.31 7.77
C CYS A 48 13.33 -3.77 6.88
N ILE A 49 12.97 -3.16 5.78
CA ILE A 49 13.94 -2.70 4.78
C ILE A 49 14.75 -1.49 5.27
N PRO A 50 14.13 -0.45 5.83
CA PRO A 50 14.90 0.66 6.39
C PRO A 50 15.88 0.21 7.49
N THR A 51 15.44 -0.66 8.39
CA THR A 51 16.28 -1.19 9.46
C THR A 51 17.48 -1.97 8.93
N LYS A 52 17.25 -2.88 8.00
CA LYS A 52 18.33 -3.66 7.37
C LYS A 52 19.30 -2.78 6.61
N THR A 53 18.81 -1.78 5.90
CA THR A 53 19.65 -0.84 5.15
C THR A 53 20.58 -0.09 6.10
N LEU A 54 20.09 0.38 7.23
CA LEU A 54 20.92 1.07 8.24
C LEU A 54 21.97 0.12 8.84
N ILE A 55 21.62 -1.12 9.15
CA ILE A 55 22.55 -2.11 9.68
C ILE A 55 23.67 -2.39 8.67
N VAL A 56 23.33 -2.65 7.43
CA VAL A 56 24.32 -2.92 6.36
C VAL A 56 25.20 -1.70 6.12
N ALA A 57 24.65 -0.50 6.12
CA ALA A 57 25.41 0.74 6.00
C ALA A 57 26.43 0.89 7.13
N ALA A 58 26.05 0.58 8.36
CA ALA A 58 26.95 0.60 9.50
C ALA A 58 28.09 -0.44 9.37
N GLU A 59 27.78 -1.63 8.88
CA GLU A 59 28.79 -2.67 8.61
C GLU A 59 29.79 -2.23 7.54
N LYS A 60 29.37 -1.42 6.58
CA LYS A 60 30.26 -0.83 5.56
C LYS A 60 31.08 0.36 6.05
N GLY A 61 30.88 0.77 7.30
CA GLY A 61 31.59 1.90 7.89
C GLY A 61 31.07 3.28 7.49
N LEU A 62 29.83 3.36 6.99
CA LEU A 62 29.21 4.64 6.64
C LEU A 62 28.83 5.43 7.91
N ASP A 63 28.93 6.76 7.86
CA ASP A 63 28.43 7.59 8.94
C ASP A 63 26.90 7.66 8.94
N PHE A 64 26.34 8.31 9.96
CA PHE A 64 24.88 8.40 10.13
C PHE A 64 24.20 9.09 8.94
N GLU A 65 24.75 10.18 8.45
CA GLU A 65 24.18 10.92 7.32
C GLU A 65 24.18 10.07 6.05
N GLN A 66 25.30 9.42 5.75
CA GLN A 66 25.42 8.50 4.60
C GLN A 66 24.46 7.34 4.72
N ALA A 67 24.32 6.75 5.91
CA ALA A 67 23.40 5.64 6.16
C ALA A 67 21.94 6.06 5.96
N MET A 68 21.56 7.25 6.45
CA MET A 68 20.21 7.78 6.25
C MET A 68 19.91 8.09 4.80
N ASN A 69 20.89 8.60 4.04
CA ASN A 69 20.74 8.83 2.61
C ASN A 69 20.52 7.52 1.85
N GLU A 70 21.29 6.48 2.15
CA GLU A 70 21.05 5.15 1.56
C GLU A 70 19.67 4.60 1.91
N LYS A 71 19.27 4.70 3.18
CA LYS A 71 17.96 4.26 3.64
C LYS A 71 16.84 4.97 2.86
N ASN A 72 16.92 6.27 2.73
CA ASN A 72 15.91 7.05 2.01
C ASN A 72 15.86 6.69 0.52
N ALA A 73 17.02 6.49 -0.12
CA ALA A 73 17.09 6.08 -1.53
C ALA A 73 16.44 4.71 -1.76
N VAL A 74 16.74 3.73 -0.92
CA VAL A 74 16.16 2.38 -1.00
C VAL A 74 14.65 2.42 -0.76
N THR A 75 14.20 3.13 0.26
CA THR A 75 12.78 3.24 0.60
C THR A 75 11.99 3.88 -0.54
N THR A 76 12.47 4.99 -1.08
CA THR A 76 11.82 5.69 -2.21
C THR A 76 11.73 4.79 -3.44
N ARG A 77 12.82 4.11 -3.78
CA ARG A 77 12.86 3.20 -4.93
C ARG A 77 11.86 2.06 -4.78
N LEU A 78 11.83 1.40 -3.63
CA LEU A 78 10.94 0.26 -3.40
C LEU A 78 9.48 0.69 -3.28
N ASN A 79 9.20 1.83 -2.67
CA ASN A 79 7.85 2.41 -2.63
C ASN A 79 7.30 2.58 -4.06
N GLY A 80 8.05 3.26 -4.92
CA GLY A 80 7.66 3.48 -6.31
C GLY A 80 7.58 2.18 -7.13
N LYS A 81 8.50 1.25 -6.91
CA LYS A 81 8.49 -0.06 -7.57
C LYS A 81 7.26 -0.88 -7.19
N ASN A 82 6.89 -0.87 -5.92
CA ASN A 82 5.67 -1.56 -5.47
C ASN A 82 4.42 -0.98 -6.12
N TYR A 83 4.31 0.34 -6.18
CA TYR A 83 3.20 0.99 -6.88
C TYR A 83 3.14 0.56 -8.35
N ALA A 84 4.24 0.69 -9.08
CA ALA A 84 4.29 0.35 -10.51
C ALA A 84 3.97 -1.13 -10.77
N THR A 85 4.49 -2.02 -9.94
CA THR A 85 4.23 -3.46 -10.06
C THR A 85 2.75 -3.78 -9.92
N ILE A 86 2.09 -3.24 -8.89
CA ILE A 86 0.67 -3.49 -8.64
C ILE A 86 -0.21 -2.81 -9.69
N ALA A 87 0.09 -1.56 -10.06
CA ALA A 87 -0.63 -0.86 -11.13
C ALA A 87 -0.57 -1.63 -12.46
N GLY A 88 0.59 -2.24 -12.77
CA GLY A 88 0.78 -3.05 -13.97
C GLY A 88 -0.03 -4.35 -14.02
N THR A 89 -0.60 -4.79 -12.91
CA THR A 89 -1.46 -6.00 -12.87
C THR A 89 -2.92 -5.74 -13.21
N GLY A 90 -3.31 -4.49 -13.42
CA GLY A 90 -4.71 -4.10 -13.67
C GLY A 90 -5.51 -3.77 -12.42
N VAL A 91 -4.90 -3.78 -11.25
CA VAL A 91 -5.52 -3.32 -10.00
C VAL A 91 -5.73 -1.81 -10.07
N ASP A 92 -6.93 -1.33 -9.74
CA ASP A 92 -7.19 0.09 -9.59
C ASP A 92 -6.67 0.55 -8.23
N ILE A 93 -5.58 1.31 -8.23
CA ILE A 93 -5.01 1.90 -7.01
C ILE A 93 -5.66 3.26 -6.78
N ILE A 94 -6.27 3.42 -5.61
CA ILE A 94 -7.02 4.63 -5.25
C ILE A 94 -6.35 5.29 -4.05
N ASP A 95 -5.88 6.52 -4.24
CA ASP A 95 -5.30 7.33 -3.16
C ASP A 95 -6.42 8.04 -2.39
N ALA A 96 -6.90 7.43 -1.34
CA ALA A 96 -8.02 7.94 -0.56
C ALA A 96 -8.07 7.30 0.83
N THR A 97 -8.81 7.93 1.71
CA THR A 97 -9.23 7.32 2.98
C THR A 97 -10.52 6.54 2.74
N ALA A 98 -10.63 5.36 3.33
CA ALA A 98 -11.81 4.49 3.20
C ALA A 98 -12.52 4.32 4.52
N ARG A 99 -13.86 4.28 4.48
CA ARG A 99 -14.67 3.90 5.63
C ARG A 99 -15.90 3.10 5.19
N PHE A 100 -16.37 2.21 6.04
CA PHE A 100 -17.63 1.52 5.80
C PHE A 100 -18.80 2.48 6.07
N VAL A 101 -19.74 2.51 5.15
CA VAL A 101 -21.00 3.25 5.31
C VAL A 101 -22.20 2.33 5.43
N SER A 102 -22.09 1.12 4.90
CA SER A 102 -23.05 0.03 5.11
C SER A 102 -22.38 -1.31 4.79
N ASN A 103 -23.14 -2.39 4.85
CA ASN A 103 -22.60 -3.72 4.52
C ASN A 103 -22.09 -3.75 3.07
N LYS A 104 -20.83 -4.10 2.89
CA LYS A 104 -20.13 -4.18 1.59
C LYS A 104 -20.12 -2.87 0.79
N VAL A 105 -20.35 -1.73 1.45
CA VAL A 105 -20.24 -0.40 0.85
C VAL A 105 -19.19 0.42 1.55
N ILE A 106 -18.21 0.88 0.78
CA ILE A 106 -17.10 1.71 1.24
C ILE A 106 -17.25 3.10 0.65
N GLU A 107 -17.20 4.13 1.49
CA GLU A 107 -17.00 5.50 1.05
C GLU A 107 -15.50 5.79 1.00
N ILE A 108 -15.02 6.26 -0.13
CA ILE A 108 -13.67 6.79 -0.26
C ILE A 108 -13.71 8.31 -0.26
N GLN A 109 -12.69 8.90 0.35
CA GLN A 109 -12.53 10.35 0.41
C GLN A 109 -11.11 10.76 0.02
N ALA A 110 -11.01 11.61 -1.00
CA ALA A 110 -9.77 12.23 -1.46
C ALA A 110 -9.98 13.76 -1.43
N GLY A 111 -9.41 14.44 -0.44
CA GLY A 111 -9.70 15.85 -0.20
C GLY A 111 -11.18 16.07 0.11
N ASP A 112 -11.83 16.89 -0.68
CA ASP A 112 -13.28 17.17 -0.52
C ASP A 112 -14.16 16.22 -1.35
N GLU A 113 -13.56 15.42 -2.23
CA GLU A 113 -14.28 14.48 -3.07
C GLU A 113 -14.60 13.20 -2.34
N LYS A 114 -15.83 12.74 -2.48
CA LYS A 114 -16.30 11.48 -1.89
C LYS A 114 -16.99 10.63 -2.96
N GLU A 115 -16.78 9.35 -2.89
CA GLU A 115 -17.40 8.38 -3.78
C GLU A 115 -17.66 7.08 -3.05
N GLU A 116 -18.69 6.34 -3.43
CA GLU A 116 -18.99 5.04 -2.86
C GLU A 116 -18.57 3.92 -3.79
N LEU A 117 -17.98 2.88 -3.21
CA LEU A 117 -17.60 1.64 -3.86
C LEU A 117 -18.30 0.48 -3.19
N THR A 118 -18.58 -0.56 -3.95
CA THR A 118 -19.09 -1.82 -3.41
C THR A 118 -18.34 -3.00 -4.01
N ALA A 119 -18.25 -4.09 -3.24
CA ALA A 119 -17.67 -5.34 -3.70
C ALA A 119 -18.28 -6.52 -2.95
N GLU A 120 -18.25 -7.69 -3.58
CA GLU A 120 -18.65 -8.94 -2.92
C GLU A 120 -17.73 -9.28 -1.74
N THR A 121 -16.42 -9.02 -1.92
CA THR A 121 -15.41 -9.28 -0.89
C THR A 121 -14.63 -8.01 -0.58
N ILE A 122 -14.50 -7.69 0.71
CA ILE A 122 -13.72 -6.55 1.17
C ILE A 122 -12.67 -7.05 2.15
N ILE A 123 -11.41 -6.75 1.87
CA ILE A 123 -10.25 -7.19 2.65
C ILE A 123 -9.70 -5.99 3.42
N ILE A 124 -9.70 -6.11 4.75
CA ILE A 124 -9.17 -5.10 5.66
C ILE A 124 -7.70 -5.43 5.91
N ASN A 125 -6.81 -4.58 5.39
CA ASN A 125 -5.35 -4.75 5.44
C ASN A 125 -4.69 -3.45 5.92
N THR A 126 -5.31 -2.83 6.91
CA THR A 126 -4.93 -1.49 7.39
C THR A 126 -3.72 -1.47 8.32
N GLY A 127 -3.26 -2.64 8.75
CA GLY A 127 -2.08 -2.77 9.60
C GLY A 127 -2.33 -2.43 11.05
N ALA A 128 -1.26 -2.11 11.75
CA ALA A 128 -1.28 -1.77 13.17
C ALA A 128 -0.29 -0.64 13.45
N VAL A 129 -0.56 0.12 14.48
CA VAL A 129 0.34 1.15 15.00
C VAL A 129 0.48 0.96 16.52
N PRO A 130 1.62 1.34 17.13
CA PRO A 130 1.77 1.34 18.58
C PRO A 130 0.74 2.27 19.24
N THR A 131 0.21 1.83 20.37
CA THR A 131 -0.70 2.66 21.17
C THR A 131 0.02 3.79 21.91
#